data_db30a4dced9beb48f86bb5ba676bf0db
#
_entry.id   db30a4dced9beb48f86bb5ba676bf0db
#
_cell.length_a   1.000
_cell.length_b   1.000
_cell.length_c   1.000
_cell.angle_alpha   90.00
_cell.angle_beta   90.00
_cell.angle_gamma   90.00
#
_symmetry.space_group_name_H-M   'P 1'
#
loop_
_entity.id
_entity.type
_entity.pdbx_description
1 polymer ?
#
loop_
_entity_poly.entity_id
_entity_poly.type
_entity_poly.pdbx_seq_one_letter_code
_entity_poly.pdbx_strand_id
1 'polypeptide(L)'
;MTTVVEQMLSRYPRETDEQTSHALREVMQEIALAGLNRGGFFEKAAFYGGTCLRIFYGLPRFSEDLDFSLLKADPAFRLAPYFAALRQEFAALGFEVEITEKQKTAVTDIASAFLKKSSSLYDINVQGQRALKIKFEVD
;
A
#
# COMPACT_ATOMS: atom_id res chain seq x y z
N MET A 1 -24.56 2.24 -15.08
CA MET A 1 -23.26 1.72 -15.49
C MET A 1 -22.40 1.45 -14.25
N THR A 2 -21.91 0.23 -14.13
CA THR A 2 -21.10 -0.16 -12.97
C THR A 2 -19.68 0.39 -13.12
N THR A 3 -19.19 1.07 -12.10
CA THR A 3 -17.80 1.56 -12.13
C THR A 3 -16.82 0.40 -11.95
N VAL A 4 -15.56 0.63 -12.32
CA VAL A 4 -14.50 -0.38 -12.10
C VAL A 4 -14.39 -0.73 -10.62
N VAL A 5 -14.48 0.28 -9.75
CA VAL A 5 -14.40 0.07 -8.29
C VAL A 5 -15.59 -0.77 -7.80
N GLU A 6 -16.78 -0.51 -8.28
CA GLU A 6 -17.96 -1.33 -7.93
C GLU A 6 -17.80 -2.77 -8.39
N GLN A 7 -17.25 -2.97 -9.58
CA GLN A 7 -16.94 -4.32 -10.08
C GLN A 7 -15.90 -5.03 -9.20
N MET A 8 -14.88 -4.32 -8.77
CA MET A 8 -13.88 -4.88 -7.87
C MET A 8 -14.50 -5.24 -6.51
N LEU A 9 -15.33 -4.36 -5.96
CA LEU A 9 -16.02 -4.59 -4.69
C LEU A 9 -17.02 -5.75 -4.77
N SER A 10 -17.61 -6.00 -5.94
CA SER A 10 -18.60 -7.08 -6.09
C SER A 10 -18.04 -8.47 -5.83
N ARG A 11 -16.73 -8.62 -5.81
CA ARG A 11 -16.05 -9.89 -5.51
C ARG A 11 -16.00 -10.21 -4.02
N TYR A 12 -16.41 -9.28 -3.17
CA TYR A 12 -16.29 -9.39 -1.71
C TYR A 12 -17.65 -9.41 -1.05
N PRO A 13 -17.82 -10.19 0.05
CA PRO A 13 -19.01 -10.08 0.88
C PRO A 13 -19.03 -8.71 1.57
N ARG A 14 -20.19 -8.05 1.59
CA ARG A 14 -20.34 -6.71 2.16
C ARG A 14 -21.61 -6.60 3.00
N GLU A 15 -21.92 -7.65 3.76
CA GLU A 15 -23.11 -7.70 4.61
C GLU A 15 -22.94 -6.93 5.90
N THR A 16 -21.69 -6.79 6.38
CA THR A 16 -21.38 -6.06 7.60
C THR A 16 -20.46 -4.88 7.28
N ASP A 17 -20.40 -3.89 8.18
CA ASP A 17 -19.51 -2.75 8.05
C ASP A 17 -18.04 -3.18 8.04
N GLU A 18 -17.70 -4.19 8.83
CA GLU A 18 -16.34 -4.75 8.87
C GLU A 18 -15.96 -5.35 7.52
N GLN A 19 -16.85 -6.15 6.93
CA GLN A 19 -16.63 -6.74 5.60
C GLN A 19 -16.48 -5.67 4.53
N THR A 20 -17.30 -4.63 4.57
CA THR A 20 -17.20 -3.51 3.64
C THR A 20 -15.87 -2.78 3.79
N SER A 21 -15.41 -2.55 5.01
CA SER A 21 -14.12 -1.90 5.28
C SER A 21 -12.96 -2.72 4.76
N HIS A 22 -12.97 -4.03 4.98
CA HIS A 22 -11.93 -4.93 4.50
C HIS A 22 -11.90 -4.96 2.96
N ALA A 23 -13.07 -5.01 2.33
CA ALA A 23 -13.18 -5.01 0.87
C ALA A 23 -12.63 -3.71 0.28
N LEU A 24 -13.01 -2.56 0.84
CA LEU A 24 -12.51 -1.27 0.39
C LEU A 24 -11.00 -1.15 0.53
N ARG A 25 -10.46 -1.58 1.68
CA ARG A 25 -9.01 -1.54 1.92
C ARG A 25 -8.25 -2.38 0.90
N GLU A 26 -8.71 -3.61 0.65
CA GLU A 26 -8.04 -4.49 -0.32
C GLU A 26 -8.13 -3.93 -1.74
N VAL A 27 -9.27 -3.36 -2.13
CA VAL A 27 -9.40 -2.68 -3.43
C VAL A 27 -8.41 -1.51 -3.53
N MET A 28 -8.28 -0.70 -2.48
CA MET A 28 -7.31 0.39 -2.46
C MET A 28 -5.88 -0.11 -2.54
N GLN A 29 -5.57 -1.23 -1.89
CA GLN A 29 -4.25 -1.86 -2.00
C GLN A 29 -3.96 -2.31 -3.43
N GLU A 30 -4.93 -2.91 -4.11
CA GLU A 30 -4.78 -3.32 -5.51
C GLU A 30 -4.57 -2.11 -6.43
N ILE A 31 -5.28 -1.01 -6.20
CA ILE A 31 -5.09 0.24 -6.95
C ILE A 31 -3.68 0.79 -6.74
N ALA A 32 -3.21 0.78 -5.49
CA ALA A 32 -1.86 1.23 -5.16
C ALA A 32 -0.79 0.38 -5.86
N LEU A 33 -0.96 -0.94 -5.86
CA LEU A 33 -0.04 -1.84 -6.55
C LEU A 33 -0.02 -1.57 -8.06
N ALA A 34 -1.17 -1.32 -8.66
CA ALA A 34 -1.26 -0.97 -10.08
C ALA A 34 -0.54 0.35 -10.38
N GLY A 35 -0.70 1.35 -9.52
CA GLY A 35 -0.01 2.63 -9.66
C GLY A 35 1.50 2.49 -9.55
N LEU A 36 1.97 1.72 -8.59
CA LEU A 36 3.39 1.43 -8.42
C LEU A 36 3.96 0.70 -9.66
N ASN A 37 3.20 -0.27 -10.18
CA ASN A 37 3.61 -1.00 -11.38
C ASN A 37 3.75 -0.08 -12.59
N ARG A 38 2.78 0.82 -12.80
CA ARG A 38 2.83 1.78 -13.91
C ARG A 38 3.98 2.76 -13.77
N GLY A 39 4.36 3.09 -12.55
CA GLY A 39 5.49 3.97 -12.27
C GLY A 39 6.85 3.29 -12.37
N GLY A 40 6.90 1.97 -12.59
CA GLY A 40 8.15 1.23 -12.68
C GLY A 40 8.76 0.81 -11.35
N PHE A 41 8.01 0.90 -10.27
CA PHE A 41 8.50 0.59 -8.92
C PHE A 41 9.00 -0.85 -8.81
N PHE A 42 8.33 -1.80 -9.45
CA PHE A 42 8.70 -3.23 -9.36
C PHE A 42 9.98 -3.59 -10.12
N GLU A 43 10.55 -2.66 -10.86
CA GLU A 43 11.90 -2.82 -11.39
C GLU A 43 12.96 -2.74 -10.28
N LYS A 44 12.63 -2.10 -9.16
CA LYS A 44 13.55 -1.83 -8.06
C LYS A 44 13.21 -2.56 -6.77
N ALA A 45 11.99 -3.05 -6.62
CA ALA A 45 11.51 -3.66 -5.39
C ALA A 45 10.60 -4.85 -5.66
N ALA A 46 10.52 -5.75 -4.70
CA ALA A 46 9.60 -6.88 -4.73
C ALA A 46 8.53 -6.71 -3.65
N PHE A 47 7.32 -7.16 -3.95
CA PHE A 47 6.21 -7.19 -3.02
C PHE A 47 6.25 -8.50 -2.23
N TYR A 48 6.09 -8.42 -0.91
CA TYR A 48 6.11 -9.60 -0.04
C TYR A 48 5.16 -9.41 1.14
N GLY A 49 5.14 -10.36 2.06
CA GLY A 49 4.36 -10.28 3.29
C GLY A 49 2.93 -10.77 3.18
N GLY A 50 2.15 -10.52 4.24
CA GLY A 50 0.78 -11.04 4.36
C GLY A 50 -0.18 -10.56 3.29
N THR A 51 -0.11 -9.29 2.88
CA THR A 51 -0.96 -8.76 1.82
C THR A 51 -0.61 -9.40 0.47
N CYS A 52 0.68 -9.64 0.21
CA CYS A 52 1.09 -10.36 -0.99
C CYS A 52 0.51 -11.78 -1.01
N LEU A 53 0.59 -12.48 0.11
CA LEU A 53 0.03 -13.82 0.23
C LEU A 53 -1.49 -13.81 0.05
N ARG A 54 -2.16 -12.80 0.55
CA ARG A 54 -3.61 -12.63 0.38
C ARG A 54 -3.99 -12.41 -1.08
N ILE A 55 -3.37 -11.44 -1.73
CA ILE A 55 -3.78 -10.99 -3.07
C ILE A 55 -3.39 -12.02 -4.14
N PHE A 56 -2.16 -12.53 -4.09
CA PHE A 56 -1.64 -13.42 -5.15
C PHE A 56 -1.78 -14.91 -4.84
N TYR A 57 -1.88 -15.30 -3.58
CA TYR A 57 -1.89 -16.70 -3.18
C TYR A 57 -3.15 -17.11 -2.40
N GLY A 58 -4.10 -16.20 -2.24
CA GLY A 58 -5.41 -16.52 -1.69
C GLY A 58 -5.44 -16.78 -0.18
N LEU A 59 -4.51 -16.21 0.58
CA LEU A 59 -4.56 -16.32 2.04
C LEU A 59 -5.91 -15.83 2.55
N PRO A 60 -6.64 -16.61 3.40
CA PRO A 60 -8.02 -16.26 3.76
C PRO A 60 -8.18 -15.03 4.65
N ARG A 61 -7.10 -14.58 5.29
CA ARG A 61 -7.15 -13.44 6.18
C ARG A 61 -6.72 -12.15 5.46
N PHE A 62 -7.45 -11.04 5.72
CA PHE A 62 -7.08 -9.73 5.19
C PHE A 62 -5.83 -9.20 5.90
N SER A 63 -5.03 -8.44 5.17
CA SER A 63 -3.83 -7.80 5.68
C SER A 63 -3.90 -6.30 5.46
N GLU A 64 -3.35 -5.52 6.40
CA GLU A 64 -3.48 -4.08 6.41
C GLU A 64 -2.34 -3.35 5.69
N ASP A 65 -1.14 -3.92 5.70
CA ASP A 65 0.07 -3.25 5.26
C ASP A 65 0.56 -3.81 3.93
N LEU A 66 1.19 -2.94 3.14
CA LEU A 66 1.90 -3.34 1.93
C LEU A 66 3.40 -3.33 2.22
N ASP A 67 4.05 -4.48 2.06
CA ASP A 67 5.46 -4.65 2.35
C ASP A 67 6.26 -4.88 1.07
N PHE A 68 7.32 -4.10 0.91
CA PHE A 68 8.21 -4.19 -0.24
C PHE A 68 9.65 -4.29 0.21
N SER A 69 10.44 -5.05 -0.53
CA SER A 69 11.87 -5.16 -0.31
C SER A 69 12.61 -4.71 -1.57
N LEU A 70 13.60 -3.83 -1.42
CA LEU A 70 14.43 -3.42 -2.54
C LEU A 70 15.23 -4.61 -3.06
N LEU A 71 15.26 -4.77 -4.37
CA LEU A 71 16.02 -5.85 -5.02
C LEU A 71 17.52 -5.63 -4.84
N LYS A 72 17.91 -4.38 -4.67
CA LYS A 72 19.29 -3.97 -4.42
C LYS A 72 19.29 -2.92 -3.34
N ALA A 73 20.15 -3.06 -2.35
CA ALA A 73 20.25 -2.09 -1.26
C ALA A 73 20.56 -0.69 -1.83
N ASP A 74 19.72 0.27 -1.48
CA ASP A 74 19.86 1.65 -1.91
C ASP A 74 19.48 2.58 -0.76
N PRO A 75 20.44 3.07 0.01
CA PRO A 75 20.15 3.97 1.13
C PRO A 75 19.62 5.33 0.69
N ALA A 76 19.77 5.68 -0.59
CA ALA A 76 19.23 6.91 -1.16
C ALA A 76 17.83 6.74 -1.77
N PHE A 77 17.24 5.54 -1.68
CA PHE A 77 15.92 5.28 -2.24
C PHE A 77 14.86 6.20 -1.65
N ARG A 78 14.01 6.72 -2.52
CA ARG A 78 12.84 7.54 -2.14
C ARG A 78 11.63 7.05 -2.91
N LEU A 79 10.47 7.02 -2.26
CA LEU A 79 9.21 6.68 -2.90
C LEU A 79 8.60 7.88 -3.64
N ALA A 80 9.04 9.09 -3.33
CA ALA A 80 8.49 10.31 -3.91
C ALA A 80 8.36 10.31 -5.45
N PRO A 81 9.32 9.78 -6.22
CA PRO A 81 9.17 9.72 -7.68
C PRO A 81 7.96 8.91 -8.16
N TYR A 82 7.44 8.02 -7.32
CA TYR A 82 6.29 7.18 -7.64
C TYR A 82 4.96 7.77 -7.18
N PHE A 83 4.97 8.87 -6.43
CA PHE A 83 3.76 9.49 -5.89
C PHE A 83 2.82 9.95 -6.99
N ALA A 84 3.36 10.53 -8.06
CA ALA A 84 2.54 10.99 -9.19
C ALA A 84 1.79 9.83 -9.84
N ALA A 85 2.45 8.69 -10.06
CA ALA A 85 1.81 7.51 -10.62
C ALA A 85 0.72 6.95 -9.70
N LEU A 86 0.98 6.93 -8.39
CA LEU A 86 -0.01 6.51 -7.40
C LEU A 86 -1.24 7.43 -7.42
N ARG A 87 -1.03 8.74 -7.39
CA ARG A 87 -2.11 9.72 -7.43
C ARG A 87 -2.94 9.61 -8.71
N GLN A 88 -2.29 9.42 -9.85
CA GLN A 88 -2.96 9.27 -11.12
C GLN A 88 -3.82 8.01 -11.17
N GLU A 89 -3.33 6.91 -10.65
CA GLU A 89 -4.08 5.65 -10.62
C GLU A 89 -5.33 5.77 -9.76
N PHE A 90 -5.21 6.36 -8.57
CA PHE A 90 -6.38 6.59 -7.70
C PHE A 90 -7.35 7.60 -8.34
N ALA A 91 -6.84 8.69 -8.91
CA ALA A 91 -7.68 9.70 -9.54
C ALA A 91 -8.46 9.17 -10.74
N ALA A 92 -7.86 8.27 -11.52
CA ALA A 92 -8.53 7.63 -12.65
C ALA A 92 -9.76 6.84 -12.23
N LEU A 93 -9.79 6.38 -10.99
CA LEU A 93 -10.90 5.61 -10.41
C LEU A 93 -11.78 6.46 -9.48
N GLY A 94 -11.57 7.78 -9.46
CA GLY A 94 -12.42 8.71 -8.70
C GLY A 94 -11.98 8.96 -7.27
N PHE A 95 -10.76 8.58 -6.89
CA PHE A 95 -10.26 8.79 -5.53
C PHE A 95 -9.17 9.85 -5.47
N GLU A 96 -9.27 10.70 -4.47
CA GLU A 96 -8.22 11.65 -4.13
C GLU A 96 -7.43 11.11 -2.96
N VAL A 97 -6.10 11.08 -3.10
CA VAL A 97 -5.22 10.55 -2.05
C VAL A 97 -4.13 11.53 -1.69
N GLU A 98 -3.72 11.49 -0.44
CA GLU A 98 -2.58 12.20 0.08
C GLU A 98 -1.56 11.19 0.59
N ILE A 99 -0.31 11.33 0.15
CA ILE A 99 0.77 10.39 0.51
C ILE A 99 1.73 11.11 1.43
N THR A 100 1.93 10.55 2.62
CA THR A 100 2.84 11.10 3.61
C THR A 100 3.95 10.11 3.93
N GLU A 101 5.18 10.61 4.02
CA GLU A 101 6.30 9.82 4.48
C GLU A 101 6.38 9.90 6.01
N LYS A 102 6.47 8.74 6.66
CA LYS A 102 6.72 8.67 8.09
C LYS A 102 8.16 8.28 8.34
N GLN A 103 8.85 9.07 9.16
CA GLN A 103 10.15 8.66 9.65
C GLN A 103 9.95 7.67 10.81
N LYS A 104 10.74 6.60 10.81
CA LYS A 104 10.80 5.73 11.98
C LYS A 104 11.24 6.57 13.18
N THR A 105 10.51 6.45 14.27
CA THR A 105 10.89 7.05 15.55
C THR A 105 12.32 6.65 15.91
N ALA A 106 13.06 7.61 16.46
CA ALA A 106 14.44 7.38 16.86
C ALA A 106 14.55 6.15 17.76
N VAL A 107 15.43 5.24 17.38
CA VAL A 107 15.72 4.05 18.16
C VAL A 107 16.56 4.48 19.35
N THR A 108 16.04 4.24 20.56
CA THR A 108 16.71 4.62 21.81
C THR A 108 17.70 3.56 22.30
N ASP A 109 17.71 2.39 21.69
CA ASP A 109 18.49 1.24 22.08
C ASP A 109 19.63 1.02 21.07
N ILE A 110 20.86 0.93 21.56
CA ILE A 110 22.06 0.72 20.75
C ILE A 110 21.98 -0.61 19.98
N ALA A 111 21.50 -1.67 20.63
CA ALA A 111 21.34 -2.97 19.98
C ALA A 111 20.34 -2.91 18.83
N SER A 112 19.24 -2.19 19.02
CA SER A 112 18.24 -1.98 17.95
C SER A 112 18.81 -1.13 16.82
N ALA A 113 19.71 -0.18 17.11
CA ALA A 113 20.36 0.63 16.09
C ALA A 113 21.24 -0.23 15.17
N PHE A 114 21.92 -1.23 15.71
CA PHE A 114 22.73 -2.15 14.91
C PHE A 114 21.89 -3.10 14.06
N LEU A 115 20.71 -3.48 14.56
CA LEU A 115 19.80 -4.37 13.88
C LEU A 115 18.86 -3.61 12.95
N LYS A 116 18.91 -2.28 12.95
CA LYS A 116 18.02 -1.43 12.18
C LYS A 116 18.31 -1.57 10.70
N LYS A 117 17.42 -2.28 10.02
CA LYS A 117 17.32 -2.16 8.57
C LYS A 117 16.72 -0.78 8.27
N SER A 118 17.32 -0.06 7.33
CA SER A 118 16.76 1.20 6.90
C SER A 118 15.48 0.92 6.11
N SER A 119 14.32 0.97 6.77
CA SER A 119 13.03 0.88 6.11
C SER A 119 12.36 2.24 6.11
N SER A 120 11.66 2.53 5.03
CA SER A 120 10.88 3.75 4.86
C SER A 120 9.40 3.42 5.00
N LEU A 121 8.70 4.20 5.81
CA LEU A 121 7.28 4.05 6.06
C LEU A 121 6.51 5.17 5.37
N TYR A 122 5.44 4.80 4.69
CA TYR A 122 4.58 5.74 3.98
C TYR A 122 3.12 5.43 4.27
N ASP A 123 2.30 6.48 4.33
CA ASP A 123 0.86 6.33 4.43
C ASP A 123 0.20 6.93 3.21
N ILE A 124 -0.72 6.19 2.59
CA ILE A 124 -1.67 6.73 1.63
C ILE A 124 -2.97 6.97 2.36
N ASN A 125 -3.38 8.23 2.44
CA ASN A 125 -4.66 8.62 3.03
C ASN A 125 -5.66 8.83 1.90
N VAL A 126 -6.68 7.97 1.82
CA VAL A 126 -7.74 8.07 0.83
C VAL A 126 -8.80 9.01 1.38
N GLN A 127 -9.10 10.07 0.65
CA GLN A 127 -10.09 11.06 1.06
C GLN A 127 -11.48 10.62 0.60
N GLY A 128 -12.49 10.85 1.42
CA GLY A 128 -13.88 10.51 1.12
C GLY A 128 -14.70 10.28 2.38
N GLN A 129 -15.87 9.66 2.20
CA GLN A 129 -16.84 9.42 3.27
C GLN A 129 -16.29 8.53 4.40
N ARG A 130 -15.35 7.65 4.08
CA ARG A 130 -14.61 6.87 5.06
C ARG A 130 -13.13 7.13 4.86
N ALA A 131 -12.51 7.67 5.88
CA ALA A 131 -11.06 7.86 5.86
C ALA A 131 -10.38 6.50 5.92
N LEU A 132 -9.75 6.09 4.83
CA LEU A 132 -8.95 4.88 4.75
C LEU A 132 -7.49 5.25 4.66
N LYS A 133 -6.68 4.52 5.41
CA LYS A 133 -5.23 4.67 5.42
C LYS A 133 -4.60 3.36 5.00
N ILE A 134 -3.71 3.43 4.02
CA ILE A 134 -2.92 2.28 3.58
C ILE A 134 -1.47 2.55 3.96
N LYS A 135 -0.88 1.62 4.68
CA LYS A 135 0.50 1.74 5.14
C LYS A 135 1.42 0.96 4.20
N PHE A 136 2.53 1.61 3.82
CA PHE A 136 3.58 1.01 3.02
C PHE A 136 4.86 0.93 3.83
N GLU A 137 5.57 -0.17 3.72
CA GLU A 137 6.92 -0.29 4.23
C GLU A 137 7.84 -0.74 3.10
N VAL A 138 8.90 0.01 2.88
CA VAL A 138 9.95 -0.32 1.90
C VAL A 138 11.24 -0.58 2.65
N ASP A 139 11.73 -1.78 2.50
CA ASP A 139 12.89 -2.33 3.22
C ASP A 139 14.13 -2.32 2.33
#